data_72d32c36a3bd07afd4d3cbe4ff1dfe3f
#
_entry.id   72d32c36a3bd07afd4d3cbe4ff1dfe3f
#
_cell.length_a   1.000
_cell.length_b   1.000
_cell.length_c   1.000
_cell.angle_alpha   90.00
_cell.angle_beta   90.00
_cell.angle_gamma   90.00
#
_symmetry.space_group_name_H-M   'P 1'
#
loop_
_entity.id
_entity.type
_entity.pdbx_description
1 polymer ?
#
loop_
_entity_poly.entity_id
_entity_poly.type
_entity_poly.pdbx_seq_one_letter_code
_entity_poly.pdbx_strand_id
1 'polypeptide(L)'
;RRSGPKGSRQFTRISWDEAIAEITSRWKDIIAKYGSQAIMPYSYLGNEGLVQGLTAGDAFFNKLGSTVNEKTFCASGSSTAWLLTVGPTGGVDPESFVHSKYIVIWACNSISTNLHHWPFVLEARKRGAKIVVIDSYRSRTAKQADWHIMPKPGTDGAFAARLRRGAE
;
A
#
# COMPACT_ATOMS: atom_id res chain seq x y z
N ARG A 1 -1.88 -24.86 10.17
CA ARG A 1 -3.16 -24.81 10.89
C ARG A 1 -2.95 -24.38 12.34
N ARG A 2 -3.87 -23.58 12.89
CA ARG A 2 -3.83 -23.23 14.31
C ARG A 2 -4.17 -24.47 15.15
N SER A 3 -3.33 -24.76 16.14
CA SER A 3 -3.48 -25.92 17.04
C SER A 3 -3.87 -25.54 18.49
N GLY A 4 -3.90 -24.25 18.82
CA GLY A 4 -4.26 -23.77 20.15
C GLY A 4 -5.32 -22.65 20.13
N PRO A 5 -5.68 -22.09 21.29
CA PRO A 5 -6.63 -20.99 21.40
C PRO A 5 -6.24 -19.76 20.56
N LYS A 6 -7.21 -18.91 20.24
CA LYS A 6 -6.93 -17.66 19.52
C LYS A 6 -5.96 -16.80 20.36
N GLY A 7 -4.87 -16.34 19.75
CA GLY A 7 -3.84 -15.55 20.39
C GLY A 7 -2.68 -16.35 21.00
N SER A 8 -2.78 -17.67 21.13
CA SER A 8 -1.72 -18.52 21.71
C SER A 8 -0.45 -18.64 20.86
N ARG A 9 -0.49 -18.21 19.57
CA ARG A 9 0.58 -18.40 18.59
C ARG A 9 0.98 -19.85 18.33
N GLN A 10 0.14 -20.80 18.71
CA GLN A 10 0.38 -22.21 18.49
C GLN A 10 -0.14 -22.62 17.10
N PHE A 11 0.78 -23.08 16.25
CA PHE A 11 0.49 -23.51 14.88
C PHE A 11 1.19 -24.83 14.59
N THR A 12 0.52 -25.70 13.85
CA THR A 12 1.08 -26.93 13.32
C THR A 12 1.21 -26.79 11.81
N ARG A 13 2.37 -27.15 11.27
CA ARG A 13 2.57 -27.22 9.81
C ARG A 13 1.69 -28.32 9.23
N ILE A 14 1.05 -28.02 8.12
CA ILE A 14 0.23 -28.98 7.33
C ILE A 14 0.65 -28.90 5.87
N SER A 15 0.29 -29.91 5.08
CA SER A 15 0.49 -29.90 3.63
C SER A 15 -0.48 -28.94 2.93
N TRP A 16 -0.21 -28.61 1.68
CA TRP A 16 -1.13 -27.84 0.85
C TRP A 16 -2.44 -28.61 0.59
N ASP A 17 -2.36 -29.91 0.39
CA ASP A 17 -3.55 -30.75 0.16
C ASP A 17 -4.47 -30.75 1.38
N GLU A 18 -3.90 -30.90 2.57
CA GLU A 18 -4.67 -30.79 3.82
C GLU A 18 -5.30 -29.40 3.99
N ALA A 19 -4.56 -28.33 3.68
CA ALA A 19 -5.07 -26.98 3.79
C ALA A 19 -6.23 -26.72 2.81
N ILE A 20 -6.07 -27.11 1.55
CA ILE A 20 -7.08 -26.96 0.51
C ILE A 20 -8.32 -27.81 0.84
N ALA A 21 -8.15 -29.05 1.27
CA ALA A 21 -9.25 -29.91 1.66
C ALA A 21 -10.06 -29.33 2.84
N GLU A 22 -9.38 -28.84 3.88
CA GLU A 22 -10.04 -28.21 5.03
C GLU A 22 -10.79 -26.93 4.64
N ILE A 23 -10.17 -26.05 3.85
CA ILE A 23 -10.81 -24.82 3.37
C ILE A 23 -12.03 -25.14 2.52
N THR A 24 -11.88 -26.07 1.58
CA THR A 24 -12.97 -26.47 0.66
C THR A 24 -14.15 -27.06 1.42
N SER A 25 -13.90 -27.94 2.39
CA SER A 25 -14.96 -28.51 3.23
C SER A 25 -15.72 -27.41 3.97
N ARG A 26 -15.00 -26.53 4.66
CA ARG A 26 -15.63 -25.43 5.41
C ARG A 26 -16.43 -24.47 4.51
N TRP A 27 -15.91 -24.16 3.33
CA TRP A 27 -16.62 -23.29 2.39
C TRP A 27 -17.89 -23.95 1.86
N LYS A 28 -17.86 -25.25 1.56
CA LYS A 28 -19.07 -26.01 1.17
C LYS A 28 -20.14 -25.93 2.25
N ASP A 29 -19.77 -26.12 3.51
CA ASP A 29 -20.68 -26.04 4.64
C ASP A 29 -21.27 -24.62 4.82
N ILE A 30 -20.44 -23.58 4.67
CA ILE A 30 -20.87 -22.19 4.72
C ILE A 30 -21.83 -21.89 3.57
N ILE A 31 -21.49 -22.29 2.36
CA ILE A 31 -22.31 -22.06 1.16
C ILE A 31 -23.66 -22.78 1.30
N ALA A 32 -23.64 -24.01 1.75
CA ALA A 32 -24.89 -24.77 1.96
C ALA A 32 -25.80 -24.11 3.00
N LYS A 33 -25.24 -23.50 4.02
CA LYS A 33 -26.01 -22.91 5.13
C LYS A 33 -26.41 -21.46 4.89
N TYR A 34 -25.55 -20.66 4.24
CA TYR A 34 -25.69 -19.20 4.19
C TYR A 34 -25.61 -18.62 2.77
N GLY A 35 -25.35 -19.46 1.76
CA GLY A 35 -25.08 -19.00 0.39
C GLY A 35 -23.63 -18.59 0.15
N SER A 36 -23.25 -18.51 -1.11
CA SER A 36 -21.88 -18.16 -1.52
C SER A 36 -21.46 -16.73 -1.13
N GLN A 37 -22.42 -15.83 -1.00
CA GLN A 37 -22.18 -14.44 -0.54
C GLN A 37 -21.69 -14.34 0.90
N ALA A 38 -21.81 -15.41 1.70
CA ALA A 38 -21.22 -15.47 3.04
C ALA A 38 -19.69 -15.57 3.01
N ILE A 39 -19.10 -15.79 1.84
CA ILE A 39 -17.67 -15.78 1.61
C ILE A 39 -17.31 -14.45 0.93
N MET A 40 -16.43 -13.67 1.56
CA MET A 40 -15.92 -12.43 1.02
C MET A 40 -14.39 -12.47 0.99
N PRO A 41 -13.77 -12.42 -0.21
CA PRO A 41 -12.33 -12.25 -0.30
C PRO A 41 -11.94 -10.86 0.18
N TYR A 42 -11.02 -10.81 1.12
CA TYR A 42 -10.41 -9.56 1.54
C TYR A 42 -9.06 -9.43 0.85
N SER A 43 -9.06 -8.76 -0.27
CA SER A 43 -7.86 -8.49 -1.05
C SER A 43 -7.82 -7.03 -1.43
N TYR A 44 -6.65 -6.51 -1.62
CA TYR A 44 -6.42 -5.23 -2.26
C TYR A 44 -4.92 -5.00 -2.41
N LEU A 45 -4.25 -4.56 -1.36
CA LEU A 45 -2.84 -4.22 -1.40
C LEU A 45 -1.98 -5.33 -0.83
N GLY A 46 -0.76 -5.44 -1.31
CA GLY A 46 0.22 -6.42 -0.87
C GLY A 46 1.24 -6.66 -1.96
N ASN A 47 1.48 -7.90 -2.31
CA ASN A 47 2.31 -8.27 -3.44
C ASN A 47 1.53 -8.04 -4.75
N GLU A 48 1.71 -6.92 -5.37
CA GLU A 48 0.92 -6.43 -6.52
C GLU A 48 1.38 -7.00 -7.85
N GLY A 49 1.32 -8.31 -8.02
CA GLY A 49 1.43 -8.89 -9.36
C GLY A 49 0.10 -8.80 -10.10
N LEU A 50 0.13 -8.43 -11.39
CA LEU A 50 -1.09 -8.25 -12.18
C LEU A 50 -1.94 -9.52 -12.24
N VAL A 51 -1.34 -10.68 -12.39
CA VAL A 51 -2.07 -11.95 -12.49
C VAL A 51 -2.52 -12.41 -11.12
N GLN A 52 -1.60 -12.65 -10.19
CA GLN A 52 -1.89 -13.24 -8.89
C GLN A 52 -2.55 -12.27 -7.89
N GLY A 53 -2.29 -10.99 -8.02
CA GLY A 53 -2.78 -9.97 -7.08
C GLY A 53 -4.07 -9.28 -7.51
N LEU A 54 -4.28 -9.08 -8.80
CA LEU A 54 -5.35 -8.23 -9.31
C LEU A 54 -6.42 -8.96 -10.14
N THR A 55 -6.13 -10.13 -10.72
CA THR A 55 -7.06 -10.76 -11.67
C THR A 55 -7.44 -12.19 -11.34
N ALA A 56 -6.50 -13.08 -11.06
CA ALA A 56 -6.80 -14.51 -10.89
C ALA A 56 -7.75 -14.79 -9.72
N GLY A 57 -7.57 -14.11 -8.59
CA GLY A 57 -8.45 -14.26 -7.43
C GLY A 57 -9.86 -13.77 -7.71
N ASP A 58 -10.01 -12.62 -8.36
CA ASP A 58 -11.33 -12.04 -8.68
C ASP A 58 -12.15 -12.96 -9.59
N ALA A 59 -11.52 -13.55 -10.62
CA ALA A 59 -12.19 -14.50 -11.51
C ALA A 59 -12.74 -15.73 -10.76
N PHE A 60 -11.95 -16.28 -9.84
CA PHE A 60 -12.37 -17.40 -9.01
C PHE A 60 -13.55 -17.03 -8.10
N PHE A 61 -13.47 -15.92 -7.37
CA PHE A 61 -14.52 -15.51 -6.44
C PHE A 61 -15.79 -15.05 -7.15
N ASN A 62 -15.69 -14.45 -8.32
CA ASN A 62 -16.84 -14.14 -9.18
C ASN A 62 -17.53 -15.43 -9.65
N LYS A 63 -16.78 -16.44 -10.05
CA LYS A 63 -17.35 -17.75 -10.41
C LYS A 63 -18.02 -18.44 -9.24
N LEU A 64 -17.49 -18.29 -8.03
CA LEU A 64 -18.08 -18.81 -6.80
C LEU A 64 -19.37 -18.08 -6.40
N GLY A 65 -19.60 -16.87 -6.89
CA GLY A 65 -20.71 -16.02 -6.47
C GLY A 65 -20.52 -15.39 -5.10
N SER A 66 -19.27 -15.13 -4.72
CA SER A 66 -18.91 -14.51 -3.45
C SER A 66 -19.29 -13.04 -3.38
N THR A 67 -19.39 -12.50 -2.18
CA THR A 67 -19.47 -11.04 -2.00
C THR A 67 -18.19 -10.38 -2.52
N VAL A 68 -18.34 -9.31 -3.27
CA VAL A 68 -17.20 -8.53 -3.77
C VAL A 68 -16.80 -7.48 -2.73
N ASN A 69 -15.51 -7.41 -2.44
CA ASN A 69 -14.93 -6.34 -1.63
C ASN A 69 -14.60 -5.13 -2.50
N GLU A 70 -15.16 -3.98 -2.18
CA GLU A 70 -14.82 -2.74 -2.87
C GLU A 70 -13.42 -2.26 -2.46
N LYS A 71 -12.54 -2.06 -3.44
CA LYS A 71 -11.13 -1.76 -3.24
C LYS A 71 -10.89 -0.25 -3.09
N THR A 72 -11.27 0.34 -1.95
CA THR A 72 -11.32 1.81 -1.77
C THR A 72 -10.40 2.38 -0.70
N PHE A 73 -9.80 1.56 0.16
CA PHE A 73 -9.20 2.04 1.42
C PHE A 73 -8.08 3.07 1.27
N CYS A 74 -7.08 2.86 0.43
CA CYS A 74 -5.94 3.78 0.34
C CYS A 74 -5.93 4.57 -0.98
N ALA A 75 -6.07 3.91 -2.12
CA ALA A 75 -5.92 4.55 -3.42
C ALA A 75 -7.07 5.48 -3.78
N SER A 76 -8.33 5.15 -3.44
CA SER A 76 -9.48 5.95 -3.84
C SER A 76 -9.48 7.35 -3.23
N GLY A 77 -9.14 7.49 -1.95
CA GLY A 77 -9.02 8.80 -1.31
C GLY A 77 -7.93 9.66 -1.94
N SER A 78 -6.74 9.09 -2.15
CA SER A 78 -5.62 9.77 -2.78
C SER A 78 -5.91 10.13 -4.24
N SER A 79 -6.49 9.19 -5.00
CA SER A 79 -6.83 9.40 -6.42
C SER A 79 -7.91 10.47 -6.58
N THR A 80 -8.92 10.49 -5.71
CA THR A 80 -9.96 11.51 -5.73
C THR A 80 -9.38 12.88 -5.41
N ALA A 81 -8.56 13.00 -4.38
CA ALA A 81 -7.90 14.25 -4.04
C ALA A 81 -6.98 14.75 -5.17
N TRP A 82 -6.23 13.85 -5.79
CA TRP A 82 -5.40 14.16 -6.95
C TRP A 82 -6.23 14.69 -8.12
N LEU A 83 -7.29 13.95 -8.49
CA LEU A 83 -8.18 14.33 -9.60
C LEU A 83 -8.81 15.70 -9.39
N LEU A 84 -9.26 15.99 -8.16
CA LEU A 84 -9.86 17.28 -7.82
C LEU A 84 -8.87 18.45 -7.78
N THR A 85 -7.57 18.15 -7.55
CA THR A 85 -6.54 19.18 -7.42
C THR A 85 -5.83 19.47 -8.74
N VAL A 86 -5.44 18.44 -9.48
CA VAL A 86 -4.58 18.55 -10.67
C VAL A 86 -5.20 17.96 -11.94
N GLY A 87 -6.39 17.36 -11.85
CA GLY A 87 -7.06 16.74 -12.99
C GLY A 87 -6.53 15.33 -13.30
N PRO A 88 -6.96 14.73 -14.43
CA PRO A 88 -6.65 13.36 -14.81
C PRO A 88 -5.23 13.26 -15.41
N THR A 89 -4.22 13.60 -14.64
CA THR A 89 -2.81 13.54 -15.04
C THR A 89 -2.11 12.39 -14.34
N GLY A 90 -1.09 11.82 -14.99
CA GLY A 90 -0.19 10.85 -14.37
C GLY A 90 0.76 11.50 -13.37
N GLY A 91 1.49 10.69 -12.65
CA GLY A 91 2.59 11.15 -11.79
C GLY A 91 3.82 11.59 -12.60
N VAL A 92 4.83 12.04 -11.89
CA VAL A 92 6.13 12.40 -12.48
C VAL A 92 6.89 11.13 -12.87
N ASP A 93 7.53 11.18 -14.03
CA ASP A 93 8.47 10.15 -14.47
C ASP A 93 9.67 10.09 -13.50
N PRO A 94 9.99 8.92 -12.92
CA PRO A 94 11.07 8.78 -11.95
C PRO A 94 12.43 9.30 -12.44
N GLU A 95 12.74 9.15 -13.73
CA GLU A 95 13.99 9.63 -14.33
C GLU A 95 14.11 11.15 -14.27
N SER A 96 12.99 11.88 -14.23
CA SER A 96 12.98 13.35 -14.13
C SER A 96 13.52 13.88 -12.81
N PHE A 97 13.54 13.07 -11.75
CA PHE A 97 14.05 13.49 -10.44
C PHE A 97 15.49 13.94 -10.46
N VAL A 98 16.31 13.46 -11.39
CA VAL A 98 17.73 13.85 -11.51
C VAL A 98 17.93 15.34 -11.80
N HIS A 99 16.91 16.02 -12.31
CA HIS A 99 16.93 17.46 -12.61
C HIS A 99 16.42 18.32 -11.44
N SER A 100 15.91 17.70 -10.38
CA SER A 100 15.40 18.42 -9.21
C SER A 100 16.53 18.99 -8.37
N LYS A 101 16.35 20.21 -7.87
CA LYS A 101 17.24 20.84 -6.87
C LYS A 101 16.77 20.59 -5.44
N TYR A 102 15.49 20.23 -5.28
CA TYR A 102 14.85 19.99 -4.00
C TYR A 102 13.83 18.85 -4.15
N ILE A 103 13.97 17.81 -3.36
CA ILE A 103 13.09 16.63 -3.41
C ILE A 103 12.43 16.47 -2.04
N VAL A 104 11.11 16.53 -2.02
CA VAL A 104 10.30 16.26 -0.84
C VAL A 104 9.67 14.86 -0.96
N ILE A 105 10.03 13.97 -0.07
CA ILE A 105 9.47 12.63 0.04
C ILE A 105 8.53 12.62 1.24
N TRP A 106 7.23 12.56 0.99
CA TRP A 106 6.20 12.67 2.01
C TRP A 106 5.45 11.35 2.16
N ALA A 107 5.50 10.77 3.37
CA ALA A 107 4.86 9.50 3.75
C ALA A 107 5.21 8.33 2.80
N CYS A 108 6.43 8.36 2.26
CA CYS A 108 6.92 7.34 1.34
C CYS A 108 8.30 6.84 1.78
N ASN A 109 8.42 5.53 2.01
CA ASN A 109 9.68 4.91 2.36
C ASN A 109 10.36 4.31 1.12
N SER A 110 10.81 5.17 0.21
CA SER A 110 11.35 4.80 -1.11
C SER A 110 12.41 3.71 -1.06
N ILE A 111 13.31 3.73 -0.09
CA ILE A 111 14.36 2.71 0.06
C ILE A 111 13.78 1.30 0.33
N SER A 112 12.60 1.21 0.95
CA SER A 112 12.01 -0.08 1.29
C SER A 112 10.87 -0.49 0.35
N THR A 113 10.13 0.47 -0.21
CA THR A 113 8.88 0.20 -0.93
C THR A 113 8.88 0.68 -2.38
N ASN A 114 9.86 1.49 -2.78
CA ASN A 114 10.04 1.94 -4.16
C ASN A 114 11.54 2.04 -4.50
N LEU A 115 12.19 0.89 -4.48
CA LEU A 115 13.65 0.81 -4.58
C LEU A 115 14.19 1.36 -5.90
N HIS A 116 13.45 1.21 -7.00
CA HIS A 116 13.87 1.71 -8.32
C HIS A 116 13.82 3.24 -8.45
N HIS A 117 13.03 3.94 -7.63
CA HIS A 117 13.02 5.38 -7.54
C HIS A 117 14.28 5.95 -6.85
N TRP A 118 14.81 5.23 -5.87
CA TRP A 118 15.90 5.73 -5.02
C TRP A 118 17.20 6.07 -5.76
N PRO A 119 17.66 5.34 -6.78
CA PRO A 119 18.85 5.71 -7.56
C PRO A 119 18.74 7.11 -8.20
N PHE A 120 17.59 7.51 -8.70
CA PHE A 120 17.37 8.83 -9.28
C PHE A 120 17.44 9.94 -8.22
N VAL A 121 16.95 9.69 -7.03
CA VAL A 121 17.09 10.61 -5.88
C VAL A 121 18.57 10.77 -5.49
N LEU A 122 19.35 9.67 -5.48
CA LEU A 122 20.79 9.72 -5.21
C LEU A 122 21.56 10.48 -6.30
N GLU A 123 21.19 10.31 -7.55
CA GLU A 123 21.81 11.02 -8.66
C GLU A 123 21.52 12.53 -8.58
N ALA A 124 20.29 12.92 -8.26
CA ALA A 124 19.95 14.31 -7.98
C ALA A 124 20.79 14.88 -6.83
N ARG A 125 20.97 14.09 -5.75
CA ARG A 125 21.82 14.49 -4.61
C ARG A 125 23.27 14.74 -5.03
N LYS A 126 23.87 13.89 -5.86
CA LYS A 126 25.21 14.09 -6.40
C LYS A 126 25.33 15.42 -7.17
N ARG A 127 24.23 15.86 -7.78
CA ARG A 127 24.13 17.14 -8.49
C ARG A 127 23.77 18.30 -7.57
N GLY A 128 23.74 18.11 -6.25
CA GLY A 128 23.52 19.14 -5.25
C GLY A 128 22.06 19.28 -4.78
N ALA A 129 21.17 18.40 -5.17
CA ALA A 129 19.78 18.41 -4.68
C ALA A 129 19.72 18.19 -3.16
N LYS A 130 18.79 18.88 -2.50
CA LYS A 130 18.44 18.67 -1.09
C LYS A 130 17.27 17.71 -0.99
N ILE A 131 17.36 16.76 -0.05
CA ILE A 131 16.33 15.75 0.19
C ILE A 131 15.70 16.01 1.54
N VAL A 132 14.39 16.28 1.52
CA VAL A 132 13.55 16.41 2.72
C VAL A 132 12.61 15.22 2.80
N VAL A 133 12.53 14.59 3.95
CA VAL A 133 11.58 13.51 4.22
C VAL A 133 10.61 13.97 5.29
N ILE A 134 9.32 13.86 4.99
CA ILE A 134 8.22 14.12 5.91
C ILE A 134 7.57 12.76 6.22
N ASP A 135 7.80 12.25 7.43
CA ASP A 135 7.33 10.94 7.86
C ASP A 135 7.19 10.92 9.38
N SER A 136 6.14 10.28 9.88
CA SER A 136 5.85 10.18 11.32
C SER A 136 6.84 9.32 12.10
N TYR A 137 7.71 8.58 11.43
CA TYR A 137 8.81 7.84 12.05
C TYR A 137 10.09 7.95 11.22
N ARG A 138 11.22 7.68 11.84
CA ARG A 138 12.52 7.75 11.18
C ARG A 138 12.79 6.50 10.34
N SER A 139 12.15 6.42 9.17
CA SER A 139 12.29 5.34 8.20
C SER A 139 13.71 5.22 7.63
N ARG A 140 13.99 4.16 6.85
CA ARG A 140 15.27 4.04 6.12
C ARG A 140 15.52 5.23 5.21
N THR A 141 14.48 5.71 4.53
CA THR A 141 14.54 6.90 3.67
C THR A 141 14.82 8.15 4.49
N ALA A 142 14.12 8.34 5.62
CA ALA A 142 14.31 9.47 6.50
C ALA A 142 15.73 9.55 7.10
N LYS A 143 16.37 8.39 7.34
CA LYS A 143 17.77 8.35 7.79
C LYS A 143 18.77 8.86 6.76
N GLN A 144 18.39 8.90 5.50
CA GLN A 144 19.21 9.38 4.39
C GLN A 144 18.87 10.81 3.97
N ALA A 145 17.86 11.44 4.57
CA ALA A 145 17.46 12.80 4.26
C ALA A 145 18.46 13.84 4.80
N ASP A 146 18.56 14.97 4.12
CA ASP A 146 19.24 16.17 4.64
C ASP A 146 18.42 16.80 5.77
N TRP A 147 17.08 16.66 5.69
CA TRP A 147 16.16 17.12 6.72
C TRP A 147 14.98 16.15 6.85
N HIS A 148 14.76 15.68 8.07
CA HIS A 148 13.60 14.86 8.42
C HIS A 148 12.63 15.67 9.28
N ILE A 149 11.43 15.86 8.77
CA ILE A 149 10.32 16.49 9.48
C ILE A 149 9.39 15.37 9.96
N MET A 150 9.15 15.33 11.27
CA MET A 150 8.37 14.26 11.89
C MET A 150 7.05 14.83 12.46
N PRO A 151 5.97 14.89 11.64
CA PRO A 151 4.66 15.32 12.11
C PRO A 151 4.04 14.26 13.04
N LYS A 152 3.17 14.68 13.91
CA LYS A 152 2.33 13.73 14.66
C LYS A 152 1.38 13.02 13.67
N PRO A 153 1.14 11.71 13.81
CA PRO A 153 0.17 10.99 12.97
C PRO A 153 -1.17 11.71 12.92
N GLY A 154 -1.73 11.85 11.72
CA GLY A 154 -3.01 12.54 11.50
C GLY A 154 -2.93 14.06 11.38
N THR A 155 -1.73 14.66 11.40
CA THR A 155 -1.57 16.13 11.28
C THR A 155 -1.04 16.59 9.92
N ASP A 156 -0.87 15.71 8.96
CA ASP A 156 -0.31 16.02 7.63
C ASP A 156 -1.11 17.10 6.90
N GLY A 157 -2.44 17.05 6.95
CA GLY A 157 -3.30 18.05 6.33
C GLY A 157 -3.12 19.45 6.93
N ALA A 158 -2.99 19.55 8.24
CA ALA A 158 -2.73 20.81 8.93
C ALA A 158 -1.34 21.36 8.58
N PHE A 159 -0.34 20.47 8.48
CA PHE A 159 1.00 20.81 8.06
C PHE A 159 1.05 21.31 6.61
N ALA A 160 0.38 20.63 5.69
CA ALA A 160 0.25 21.05 4.29
C ALA A 160 -0.42 22.43 4.16
N ALA A 161 -1.51 22.67 4.90
CA ALA A 161 -2.19 23.96 4.92
C ALA A 161 -1.28 25.10 5.44
N ARG A 162 -0.43 24.80 6.42
CA ARG A 162 0.56 25.78 6.94
C ARG A 162 1.65 26.09 5.93
N LEU A 163 2.15 25.07 5.22
CA LEU A 163 3.14 25.29 4.15
C LEU A 163 2.59 26.20 3.05
N ARG A 164 1.33 25.98 2.63
CA ARG A 164 0.69 26.83 1.62
C ARG A 164 0.60 28.28 2.03
N ARG A 165 0.20 28.56 3.27
CA ARG A 165 0.12 29.95 3.79
C ARG A 165 1.46 30.66 3.89
N GLY A 166 2.55 29.93 4.03
CA GLY A 166 3.91 30.48 4.09
C GLY A 166 4.52 30.73 2.71
N ALA A 167 3.83 30.31 1.64
CA ALA A 167 4.23 30.52 0.25
C ALA A 167 3.45 31.69 -0.42
N GLU A 168 2.41 32.21 0.24
CA GLU A 168 1.66 33.43 -0.13
C GLU A 168 2.36 34.65 0.51
#